data_9f3aa35583ea98cff0199a424cb989ab
#
_entry.id   9f3aa35583ea98cff0199a424cb989ab
#
_cell.length_a   1.000
_cell.length_b   1.000
_cell.length_c   1.000
_cell.angle_alpha   90.00
_cell.angle_beta   90.00
_cell.angle_gamma   90.00
#
_symmetry.space_group_name_H-M   'P 1'
#
loop_
_entity.id
_entity.type
_entity.pdbx_description
1 polymer ?
#
loop_
_entity_poly.entity_id
_entity_poly.type
_entity_poly.pdbx_seq_one_letter_code
_entity_poly.pdbx_strand_id
1 'polypeptide(L)'
;MNALRILFKSSRFNLSKMGEHFINPCCFGEDLATWLRPSLAGKNVGTVAPYQEDWGWELPATYGRDSYYLCISGNADTARNDEGEWGIIVEKRRSIWERLRGTGKIADDDGVVRFLEQILSDDPQIRDVHREVNY
;
A
#
# COMPACT_ATOMS: atom_id res chain seq x y z
N MET A 1 -5.64 12.21 -9.57
CA MET A 1 -5.41 10.79 -9.32
C MET A 1 -6.55 10.21 -8.48
N ASN A 2 -7.02 9.03 -8.82
CA ASN A 2 -8.13 8.38 -8.11
C ASN A 2 -7.59 7.49 -6.99
N ALA A 3 -7.10 8.09 -5.93
CA ALA A 3 -6.35 7.41 -4.90
C ALA A 3 -6.54 7.99 -3.51
N LEU A 4 -6.28 7.16 -2.50
CA LEU A 4 -6.15 7.56 -1.09
C LEU A 4 -4.79 7.10 -0.60
N ARG A 5 -4.20 7.83 0.34
CA ARG A 5 -2.91 7.47 0.92
C ARG A 5 -3.03 7.21 2.41
N ILE A 6 -2.52 6.04 2.82
CA ILE A 6 -2.43 5.64 4.23
C ILE A 6 -0.98 5.78 4.67
N LEU A 7 -0.75 6.44 5.78
CA LEU A 7 0.57 6.61 6.37
C LEU A 7 0.63 5.89 7.72
N PHE A 8 1.79 5.37 8.05
CA PHE A 8 2.03 4.73 9.35
C PHE A 8 3.53 4.63 9.65
N LYS A 9 3.85 4.25 10.87
CA LYS A 9 5.22 4.02 11.34
C LYS A 9 5.39 2.59 11.79
N SER A 10 6.53 1.99 11.47
CA SER A 10 6.85 0.64 11.90
C SER A 10 8.34 0.35 11.83
N SER A 11 8.84 -0.44 12.78
CA SER A 11 10.18 -1.01 12.74
C SER A 11 10.20 -2.43 12.15
N ARG A 12 9.03 -2.95 11.79
CA ARG A 12 8.88 -4.32 11.28
C ARG A 12 9.50 -4.53 9.91
N PHE A 13 9.47 -3.51 9.07
CA PHE A 13 9.80 -3.64 7.65
C PHE A 13 11.19 -3.11 7.32
N ASN A 14 11.80 -3.74 6.31
CA ASN A 14 13.18 -3.49 5.92
C ASN A 14 13.37 -2.13 5.22
N LEU A 15 14.27 -1.31 5.73
CA LEU A 15 14.68 -0.03 5.13
C LEU A 15 16.19 0.06 4.86
N SER A 16 16.94 -1.03 4.99
CA SER A 16 18.41 -0.96 4.98
C SER A 16 19.09 -1.98 4.07
N LYS A 17 18.44 -3.09 3.73
CA LYS A 17 19.07 -4.16 2.97
C LYS A 17 18.36 -4.39 1.65
N MET A 18 19.09 -4.24 0.54
CA MET A 18 18.58 -4.61 -0.77
C MET A 18 18.71 -6.12 -0.99
N GLY A 19 17.68 -6.73 -1.57
CA GLY A 19 17.78 -8.07 -2.10
C GLY A 19 18.52 -8.06 -3.45
N GLU A 20 19.11 -9.19 -3.83
CA GLU A 20 19.78 -9.32 -5.12
C GLU A 20 18.85 -9.10 -6.31
N HIS A 21 17.56 -9.39 -6.13
CA HIS A 21 16.55 -9.23 -7.15
C HIS A 21 16.04 -7.79 -7.30
N PHE A 22 16.47 -6.85 -6.46
CA PHE A 22 16.05 -5.45 -6.56
C PHE A 22 16.62 -4.84 -7.83
N ILE A 23 15.74 -4.27 -8.64
CA ILE A 23 16.11 -3.56 -9.87
C ILE A 23 16.68 -2.18 -9.54
N ASN A 24 16.05 -1.50 -8.56
CA ASN A 24 16.42 -0.16 -8.13
C ASN A 24 17.01 -0.21 -6.72
N PRO A 25 18.13 0.48 -6.47
CA PRO A 25 18.82 0.41 -5.18
C PRO A 25 18.16 1.24 -4.06
N CYS A 26 17.16 2.04 -4.37
CA CYS A 26 16.62 3.03 -3.45
C CYS A 26 15.40 2.59 -2.68
N CYS A 27 14.70 1.50 -3.14
CA CYS A 27 13.28 1.46 -2.83
C CYS A 27 12.88 0.16 -2.15
N PHE A 28 12.46 0.29 -0.92
CA PHE A 28 12.03 -0.80 -0.06
C PHE A 28 10.51 -0.90 -0.04
N GLY A 29 9.99 -2.02 0.40
CA GLY A 29 8.55 -2.25 0.50
C GLY A 29 8.10 -3.65 0.11
N GLU A 30 9.00 -4.47 -0.45
CA GLU A 30 8.67 -5.83 -0.85
C GLU A 30 8.17 -6.67 0.31
N ASP A 31 8.84 -6.60 1.47
CA ASP A 31 8.47 -7.36 2.64
C ASP A 31 7.12 -6.91 3.22
N LEU A 32 6.84 -5.62 3.20
CA LEU A 32 5.53 -5.08 3.58
C LEU A 32 4.45 -5.61 2.64
N ALA A 33 4.67 -5.55 1.33
CA ALA A 33 3.73 -6.07 0.34
C ALA A 33 3.47 -7.56 0.56
N THR A 34 4.52 -8.34 0.77
CA THR A 34 4.42 -9.78 1.01
C THR A 34 3.66 -10.08 2.30
N TRP A 35 3.92 -9.30 3.35
CA TRP A 35 3.24 -9.44 4.64
C TRP A 35 1.73 -9.13 4.54
N LEU A 36 1.34 -8.17 3.71
CA LEU A 36 -0.06 -7.81 3.52
C LEU A 36 -0.88 -8.89 2.81
N ARG A 37 -0.26 -9.67 1.93
CA ARG A 37 -0.98 -10.59 1.04
C ARG A 37 -1.87 -11.61 1.76
N PRO A 38 -1.39 -12.37 2.77
CA PRO A 38 -2.27 -13.34 3.44
C PRO A 38 -3.40 -12.69 4.21
N SER A 39 -3.17 -11.53 4.82
CA SER A 39 -4.21 -10.80 5.54
C SER A 39 -5.29 -10.27 4.58
N LEU A 40 -4.88 -9.77 3.41
CA LEU A 40 -5.82 -9.35 2.37
C LEU A 40 -6.61 -10.54 1.81
N ALA A 41 -5.96 -11.69 1.62
CA ALA A 41 -6.65 -12.91 1.18
C ALA A 41 -7.74 -13.31 2.17
N GLY A 42 -7.50 -13.15 3.46
CA GLY A 42 -8.50 -13.39 4.50
C GLY A 42 -9.70 -12.45 4.44
N LYS A 43 -9.58 -11.33 3.74
CA LYS A 43 -10.66 -10.37 3.48
C LYS A 43 -11.25 -10.51 2.07
N ASN A 44 -10.93 -11.59 1.37
CA ASN A 44 -11.34 -11.85 -0.02
C ASN A 44 -10.77 -10.85 -1.02
N VAL A 45 -9.62 -10.26 -0.71
CA VAL A 45 -8.86 -9.42 -1.64
C VAL A 45 -7.78 -10.28 -2.29
N GLY A 46 -7.88 -10.48 -3.60
CA GLY A 46 -6.87 -11.20 -4.37
C GLY A 46 -5.68 -10.31 -4.66
N THR A 47 -4.48 -10.89 -4.61
CA THR A 47 -3.24 -10.18 -4.95
C THR A 47 -2.36 -11.07 -5.81
N VAL A 48 -1.44 -10.44 -6.55
CA VAL A 48 -0.37 -11.13 -7.25
C VAL A 48 0.97 -10.69 -6.68
N ALA A 49 2.06 -11.33 -7.08
CA ALA A 49 3.39 -10.99 -6.55
C ALA A 49 3.70 -9.51 -6.77
N PRO A 50 4.23 -8.82 -5.76
CA PRO A 50 4.61 -7.43 -5.92
C PRO A 50 5.80 -7.28 -6.86
N TYR A 51 5.92 -6.11 -7.49
CA TYR A 51 7.06 -5.80 -8.34
C TYR A 51 7.60 -4.40 -8.03
N GLN A 52 8.89 -4.22 -8.28
CA GLN A 52 9.58 -2.98 -7.95
C GLN A 52 9.34 -1.91 -9.01
N GLU A 53 9.09 -0.68 -8.54
CA GLU A 53 9.01 0.53 -9.35
C GLU A 53 10.11 1.52 -8.91
N ASP A 54 10.25 2.63 -9.60
CA ASP A 54 11.26 3.63 -9.28
C ASP A 54 11.04 4.29 -7.91
N TRP A 55 9.82 4.27 -7.42
CA TRP A 55 9.41 4.91 -6.16
C TRP A 55 9.21 3.93 -5.01
N GLY A 56 9.17 2.64 -5.26
CA GLY A 56 8.89 1.63 -4.25
C GLY A 56 8.42 0.33 -4.87
N TRP A 57 7.40 -0.29 -4.27
CA TRP A 57 6.87 -1.58 -4.71
C TRP A 57 5.37 -1.47 -4.96
N GLU A 58 4.91 -2.10 -6.03
CA GLU A 58 3.51 -2.13 -6.40
C GLU A 58 2.94 -3.52 -6.17
N LEU A 59 1.79 -3.55 -5.48
CA LEU A 59 1.04 -4.77 -5.23
C LEU A 59 -0.33 -4.64 -5.91
N PRO A 60 -0.52 -5.30 -7.06
CA PRO A 60 -1.84 -5.34 -7.69
C PRO A 60 -2.83 -6.13 -6.84
N ALA A 61 -4.05 -5.63 -6.72
CA ALA A 61 -5.10 -6.25 -5.90
C ALA A 61 -6.44 -6.19 -6.62
N THR A 62 -7.30 -7.16 -6.31
CA THR A 62 -8.66 -7.22 -6.83
C THR A 62 -9.64 -7.50 -5.69
N TYR A 63 -10.78 -6.82 -5.70
CA TYR A 63 -11.84 -7.05 -4.73
C TYR A 63 -13.20 -6.92 -5.44
N GLY A 64 -13.92 -8.02 -5.51
CA GLY A 64 -15.13 -8.06 -6.31
C GLY A 64 -14.81 -7.78 -7.78
N ARG A 65 -15.43 -6.75 -8.34
CA ARG A 65 -15.20 -6.31 -9.73
C ARG A 65 -14.15 -5.20 -9.84
N ASP A 66 -13.65 -4.74 -8.71
CA ASP A 66 -12.73 -3.61 -8.67
C ASP A 66 -11.28 -4.08 -8.67
N SER A 67 -10.44 -3.33 -9.37
CA SER A 67 -8.99 -3.54 -9.41
C SER A 67 -8.28 -2.33 -8.82
N TYR A 68 -7.19 -2.61 -8.11
CA TYR A 68 -6.41 -1.61 -7.39
C TYR A 68 -4.93 -1.81 -7.64
N TYR A 69 -4.18 -0.72 -7.52
CA TYR A 69 -2.74 -0.78 -7.31
C TYR A 69 -2.45 -0.26 -5.90
N LEU A 70 -1.78 -1.08 -5.11
CA LEU A 70 -1.30 -0.67 -3.79
C LEU A 70 0.17 -0.27 -3.95
N CYS A 71 0.41 1.04 -3.88
CA CYS A 71 1.73 1.62 -4.12
C CYS A 71 2.42 1.82 -2.78
N ILE A 72 3.45 1.03 -2.51
CA ILE A 72 4.10 0.92 -1.21
C ILE A 72 5.46 1.58 -1.25
N SER A 73 5.70 2.50 -0.33
CA SER A 73 7.00 3.15 -0.18
C SER A 73 7.34 3.38 1.29
N GLY A 74 8.63 3.37 1.60
CA GLY A 74 9.13 3.65 2.92
C GLY A 74 10.21 4.73 2.88
N ASN A 75 10.29 5.54 3.94
CA ASN A 75 11.25 6.61 4.08
C ASN A 75 12.19 6.34 5.26
N ALA A 76 13.43 5.98 4.95
CA ALA A 76 14.46 5.70 5.94
C ALA A 76 15.03 6.98 6.56
N ASP A 77 15.00 8.11 5.83
CA ASP A 77 15.58 9.37 6.29
C ASP A 77 14.87 9.94 7.51
N THR A 78 13.61 9.56 7.70
CA THR A 78 12.81 9.99 8.84
C THR A 78 12.74 8.93 9.94
N ALA A 79 13.45 7.80 9.77
CA ALA A 79 13.44 6.73 10.75
C ALA A 79 14.05 7.16 12.09
N ARG A 80 13.36 6.81 13.18
CA ARG A 80 13.85 7.00 14.56
C ARG A 80 13.74 5.66 15.27
N ASN A 81 14.81 5.23 15.94
CA ASN A 81 14.85 3.94 16.64
C ASN A 81 14.50 2.77 15.70
N ASP A 82 15.02 2.81 14.48
CA ASP A 82 14.75 1.85 13.40
C ASP A 82 13.28 1.79 12.97
N GLU A 83 12.48 2.78 13.36
CA GLU A 83 11.08 2.88 12.98
C GLU A 83 10.96 3.79 11.74
N GLY A 84 10.70 3.19 10.60
CA GLY A 84 10.53 3.92 9.36
C GLY A 84 9.12 4.48 9.20
N GLU A 85 8.98 5.51 8.39
CA GLU A 85 7.69 5.99 7.91
C GLU A 85 7.33 5.28 6.62
N TRP A 86 6.11 4.76 6.57
CA TRP A 86 5.61 3.99 5.45
C TRP A 86 4.34 4.61 4.89
N GLY A 87 4.16 4.46 3.59
CA GLY A 87 2.95 4.91 2.92
C GLY A 87 2.44 3.84 1.96
N ILE A 88 1.11 3.72 1.91
CA ILE A 88 0.42 2.92 0.92
C ILE A 88 -0.56 3.83 0.20
N ILE A 89 -0.32 4.04 -1.10
CA ILE A 89 -1.27 4.72 -1.96
C ILE A 89 -2.20 3.66 -2.52
N VAL A 90 -3.48 3.76 -2.21
CA VAL A 90 -4.51 2.87 -2.76
C VAL A 90 -5.10 3.55 -3.97
N GLU A 91 -4.70 3.10 -5.16
CA GLU A 91 -5.19 3.63 -6.42
C GLU A 91 -6.24 2.67 -6.99
N LYS A 92 -7.47 3.15 -7.14
CA LYS A 92 -8.55 2.38 -7.74
C LYS A 92 -8.57 2.62 -9.24
N ARG A 93 -8.54 1.55 -10.01
CA ARG A 93 -8.61 1.64 -11.46
C ARG A 93 -10.03 1.92 -11.91
N ARG A 94 -10.15 2.74 -12.94
CA ARG A 94 -11.42 3.03 -13.60
C ARG A 94 -11.35 2.67 -15.08
N SER A 95 -12.47 2.17 -15.61
CA SER A 95 -12.61 2.00 -17.06
C SER A 95 -12.66 3.37 -17.75
N ILE A 96 -12.45 3.39 -19.07
CA ILE A 96 -12.61 4.60 -19.87
C ILE A 96 -14.02 5.19 -19.71
N TRP A 97 -15.04 4.32 -19.69
CA TRP A 97 -16.43 4.73 -19.52
C TRP A 97 -16.68 5.37 -18.16
N GLU A 98 -16.12 4.81 -17.10
CA GLU A 98 -16.24 5.38 -15.75
C GLU A 98 -15.56 6.76 -15.69
N ARG A 99 -14.39 6.92 -16.31
CA ARG A 99 -13.69 8.21 -16.37
C ARG A 99 -14.51 9.26 -17.10
N LEU A 100 -15.12 8.90 -18.24
CA LEU A 100 -15.95 9.80 -19.02
C LEU A 100 -17.23 10.23 -18.28
N ARG A 101 -17.79 9.32 -17.47
CA ARG A 101 -18.99 9.59 -16.69
C ARG A 101 -18.72 10.25 -15.35
N GLY A 102 -17.45 10.34 -14.93
CA GLY A 102 -17.08 10.81 -13.60
C GLY A 102 -17.48 9.84 -12.48
N THR A 103 -17.65 8.55 -12.79
CA THR A 103 -18.02 7.50 -11.83
C THR A 103 -16.84 6.59 -11.52
N GLY A 104 -17.01 5.65 -10.59
CA GLY A 104 -15.98 4.69 -10.22
C GLY A 104 -14.83 5.27 -9.41
N LYS A 105 -14.99 6.47 -8.86
CA LYS A 105 -13.98 7.10 -8.00
C LYS A 105 -13.87 6.34 -6.69
N ILE A 106 -12.65 6.32 -6.14
CA ILE A 106 -12.45 5.71 -4.82
C ILE A 106 -13.24 6.50 -3.76
N ALA A 107 -14.01 5.78 -2.97
CA ALA A 107 -14.82 6.38 -1.91
C ALA A 107 -14.03 6.44 -0.60
N ASP A 108 -14.41 7.35 0.29
CA ASP A 108 -13.80 7.44 1.62
C ASP A 108 -14.00 6.17 2.43
N ASP A 109 -15.07 5.44 2.19
CA ASP A 109 -15.38 4.16 2.84
C ASP A 109 -15.07 2.94 1.97
N ASP A 110 -14.17 3.08 1.00
CA ASP A 110 -13.76 1.98 0.13
C ASP A 110 -13.35 0.75 0.95
N GLY A 111 -13.83 -0.43 0.53
CA GLY A 111 -13.62 -1.67 1.27
C GLY A 111 -12.15 -2.04 1.41
N VAL A 112 -11.35 -1.92 0.35
CA VAL A 112 -9.93 -2.26 0.39
C VAL A 112 -9.16 -1.30 1.30
N VAL A 113 -9.48 -0.01 1.26
CA VAL A 113 -8.88 0.98 2.17
C VAL A 113 -9.17 0.63 3.63
N ARG A 114 -10.41 0.29 3.94
CA ARG A 114 -10.81 -0.08 5.30
C ARG A 114 -10.13 -1.37 5.77
N PHE A 115 -10.00 -2.36 4.89
CA PHE A 115 -9.28 -3.60 5.23
C PHE A 115 -7.81 -3.33 5.54
N LEU A 116 -7.15 -2.50 4.74
CA LEU A 116 -5.76 -2.11 4.98
C LEU A 116 -5.60 -1.38 6.32
N GLU A 117 -6.46 -0.42 6.60
CA GLU A 117 -6.43 0.30 7.87
C GLU A 117 -6.61 -0.65 9.06
N GLN A 118 -7.53 -1.60 8.94
CA GLN A 118 -7.75 -2.60 9.98
C GLN A 118 -6.55 -3.53 10.17
N ILE A 119 -6.00 -4.05 9.08
CA ILE A 119 -4.84 -4.94 9.11
C ILE A 119 -3.65 -4.24 9.77
N LEU A 120 -3.40 -2.98 9.39
CA LEU A 120 -2.31 -2.20 9.95
C LEU A 120 -2.55 -1.88 11.43
N SER A 121 -3.75 -1.46 11.78
CA SER A 121 -4.07 -1.08 13.15
C SER A 121 -4.09 -2.24 14.13
N ASP A 122 -4.33 -3.45 13.65
CA ASP A 122 -4.35 -4.65 14.48
C ASP A 122 -2.94 -5.16 14.84
N ASP A 123 -1.89 -4.68 14.18
CA ASP A 123 -0.52 -5.12 14.45
C ASP A 123 0.12 -4.21 15.50
N PRO A 124 0.62 -4.79 16.64
CA PRO A 124 1.20 -3.98 17.72
C PRO A 124 2.53 -3.32 17.36
N GLN A 125 3.18 -3.72 16.27
CA GLN A 125 4.43 -3.12 15.79
C GLN A 125 4.21 -2.01 14.77
N ILE A 126 2.95 -1.66 14.51
CA ILE A 126 2.57 -0.59 13.59
C ILE A 126 1.88 0.52 14.39
N ARG A 127 2.32 1.76 14.18
CA ARG A 127 1.83 2.93 14.90
C ARG A 127 1.38 4.03 13.95
N ASP A 128 0.54 4.92 14.48
CA ASP A 128 0.15 6.16 13.81
C ASP A 128 -0.48 5.93 12.45
N VAL A 129 -1.33 4.91 12.34
CA VAL A 129 -2.07 4.63 11.10
C VAL A 129 -3.08 5.75 10.85
N HIS A 130 -2.92 6.46 9.76
CA HIS A 130 -3.81 7.57 9.41
C HIS A 130 -3.81 7.82 7.91
N ARG A 131 -4.85 8.49 7.44
CA ARG A 131 -4.91 8.94 6.05
C ARG A 131 -4.26 10.30 5.93
N GLU A 132 -3.53 10.51 4.82
CA GLU A 132 -2.99 11.82 4.52
C GLU A 132 -4.13 12.76 4.12
N VAL A 133 -4.16 13.92 4.77
CA VAL A 133 -5.15 14.96 4.45
C VAL A 133 -4.75 15.66 3.16
N ASN A 134 -5.71 15.94 2.28
CA ASN A 134 -5.50 16.65 1.00
C ASN A 134 -4.64 15.91 -0.02
N TYR A 135 -4.66 14.60 0.01
CA TYR A 135 -4.00 13.80 -1.01
C TYR A 135 -4.84 13.60 -2.27
#